data_5b9624e1a9417efc7b310cf8e64b6d55
#
_entry.id   5b9624e1a9417efc7b310cf8e64b6d55
#
_cell.length_a   1.000
_cell.length_b   1.000
_cell.length_c   1.000
_cell.angle_alpha   90.00
_cell.angle_beta   90.00
_cell.angle_gamma   90.00
#
_symmetry.space_group_name_H-M   'P 1'
#
loop_
_entity.id
_entity.type
_entity.pdbx_description
1 polymer ?
#
loop_
_entity_poly.entity_id
_entity_poly.type
_entity_poly.pdbx_seq_one_letter_code
_entity_poly.pdbx_strand_id
1 'polypeptide(L)'
;METTFTFIGNATALIRQGEITVLTDPNFLHQGQRAYLGYGLVSRRLREPAMRIDELPPIDVIVLSHLHGDHWDRTAQHNLDHDIPVATTPHAAKILVKRGFGRAHGLYTWSTHEVVKSGTRLTITSLPGRHAPGWTRRLLPPVMGTMLEFGPETGAVERRLYLSGDTLVVDDLTAIPQRFPDIDTGVLHLGGTRLPAGPALPFGLTVTMDGRRGADAVELLDLPRVLPVHYDDYTVFASPLSDFARELDRRGLSGRMIHVDRGTTITL
;
A
#
# COMPACT_ATOMS: atom_id res chain seq x y z
N MET A 1 13.73 6.91 -17.45
CA MET A 1 13.39 5.46 -17.68
C MET A 1 11.88 5.29 -17.53
N GLU A 2 11.30 4.29 -18.22
CA GLU A 2 9.86 4.00 -18.12
C GLU A 2 9.54 3.32 -16.80
N THR A 3 8.48 3.79 -16.12
CA THR A 3 7.98 3.16 -14.89
C THR A 3 6.66 2.48 -15.20
N THR A 4 6.51 1.21 -14.84
CA THR A 4 5.28 0.47 -15.04
C THR A 4 4.62 0.09 -13.70
N PHE A 5 3.30 -0.01 -13.72
CA PHE A 5 2.47 -0.46 -12.60
C PHE A 5 1.55 -1.57 -13.08
N THR A 6 1.61 -2.73 -12.44
CA THR A 6 0.71 -3.88 -12.71
C THR A 6 -0.14 -4.14 -11.49
N PHE A 7 -1.47 -4.02 -11.61
CA PHE A 7 -2.38 -4.27 -10.48
C PHE A 7 -2.71 -5.76 -10.36
N ILE A 8 -2.29 -6.40 -9.27
CA ILE A 8 -2.56 -7.82 -9.01
C ILE A 8 -3.89 -8.00 -8.26
N GLY A 9 -4.20 -7.10 -7.33
CA GLY A 9 -5.45 -7.13 -6.55
C GLY A 9 -5.23 -6.72 -5.11
N ASN A 10 -6.27 -6.25 -4.46
CA ASN A 10 -6.22 -5.65 -3.13
C ASN A 10 -5.20 -4.49 -3.07
N ALA A 11 -4.16 -4.63 -2.24
CA ALA A 11 -3.04 -3.69 -2.16
C ALA A 11 -1.78 -4.20 -2.90
N THR A 12 -1.89 -5.36 -3.56
CA THR A 12 -0.77 -6.02 -4.23
C THR A 12 -0.59 -5.49 -5.64
N ALA A 13 0.58 -4.97 -5.93
CA ALA A 13 0.98 -4.53 -7.26
C ALA A 13 2.46 -4.80 -7.51
N LEU A 14 2.83 -4.89 -8.79
CA LEU A 14 4.21 -4.83 -9.24
C LEU A 14 4.48 -3.42 -9.76
N ILE A 15 5.57 -2.82 -9.29
CA ILE A 15 6.08 -1.54 -9.78
C ILE A 15 7.49 -1.79 -10.31
N ARG A 16 7.73 -1.43 -11.57
CA ARG A 16 9.03 -1.67 -12.20
C ARG A 16 9.57 -0.40 -12.82
N GLN A 17 10.85 -0.13 -12.60
CA GLN A 17 11.62 0.84 -13.38
C GLN A 17 13.02 0.30 -13.64
N GLY A 18 13.44 0.30 -14.90
CA GLY A 18 14.67 -0.37 -15.31
C GLY A 18 14.64 -1.85 -14.95
N GLU A 19 15.69 -2.31 -14.24
CA GLU A 19 15.80 -3.70 -13.78
C GLU A 19 15.29 -3.92 -12.35
N ILE A 20 14.78 -2.87 -11.68
CA ILE A 20 14.24 -2.98 -10.31
C ILE A 20 12.76 -3.30 -10.37
N THR A 21 12.37 -4.38 -9.68
CA THR A 21 10.97 -4.80 -9.51
C THR A 21 10.59 -4.78 -8.03
N VAL A 22 9.58 -4.00 -7.70
CA VAL A 22 9.00 -3.87 -6.36
C VAL A 22 7.68 -4.62 -6.31
N LEU A 23 7.47 -5.45 -5.30
CA LEU A 23 6.18 -6.06 -4.96
C LEU A 23 5.60 -5.33 -3.74
N THR A 24 4.36 -4.83 -3.84
CA THR A 24 3.69 -4.17 -2.71
C THR A 24 2.74 -5.13 -2.00
N ASP A 25 2.65 -5.03 -0.68
CA ASP A 25 1.64 -5.67 0.19
C ASP A 25 1.16 -7.04 -0.33
N PRO A 26 2.04 -8.09 -0.33
CA PRO A 26 1.77 -9.36 -1.00
C PRO A 26 0.61 -10.13 -0.36
N ASN A 27 -0.51 -10.18 -1.07
CA ASN A 27 -1.74 -10.84 -0.68
C ASN A 27 -2.25 -11.74 -1.82
N PHE A 28 -2.06 -13.05 -1.65
CA PHE A 28 -2.31 -14.09 -2.66
C PHE A 28 -3.33 -15.15 -2.23
N LEU A 29 -4.12 -14.87 -1.19
CA LEU A 29 -5.26 -15.72 -0.84
C LEU A 29 -6.20 -15.87 -2.04
N HIS A 30 -6.75 -17.06 -2.25
CA HIS A 30 -7.75 -17.31 -3.27
C HIS A 30 -9.13 -16.77 -2.88
N GLN A 31 -9.99 -16.55 -3.86
CA GLN A 31 -11.38 -16.21 -3.64
C GLN A 31 -12.05 -17.19 -2.66
N GLY A 32 -12.83 -16.68 -1.71
CA GLY A 32 -13.48 -17.46 -0.67
C GLY A 32 -12.63 -17.72 0.56
N GLN A 33 -11.30 -17.64 0.49
CA GLN A 33 -10.43 -17.75 1.65
C GLN A 33 -10.56 -16.53 2.57
N ARG A 34 -10.02 -16.65 3.79
CA ARG A 34 -10.14 -15.61 4.82
C ARG A 34 -8.79 -15.07 5.23
N ALA A 35 -8.69 -13.74 5.24
CA ALA A 35 -7.61 -12.99 5.86
C ALA A 35 -7.92 -12.74 7.34
N TYR A 36 -6.90 -12.89 8.20
CA TYR A 36 -7.00 -12.56 9.62
C TYR A 36 -6.59 -11.10 9.86
N LEU A 37 -7.51 -10.31 10.41
CA LEU A 37 -7.33 -8.87 10.64
C LEU A 37 -7.00 -8.52 12.11
N GLY A 38 -6.72 -9.51 12.93
CA GLY A 38 -6.47 -9.34 14.36
C GLY A 38 -7.72 -9.47 15.24
N TYR A 39 -7.53 -9.71 16.56
CA TYR A 39 -8.60 -9.79 17.56
C TYR A 39 -9.76 -10.75 17.21
N GLY A 40 -9.49 -11.83 16.51
CA GLY A 40 -10.51 -12.79 16.07
C GLY A 40 -11.31 -12.33 14.83
N LEU A 41 -11.04 -11.16 14.30
CA LEU A 41 -11.69 -10.67 13.09
C LEU A 41 -11.10 -11.33 11.84
N VAL A 42 -11.97 -11.75 10.95
CA VAL A 42 -11.60 -12.30 9.65
C VAL A 42 -12.44 -11.66 8.55
N SER A 43 -11.84 -11.47 7.38
CA SER A 43 -12.54 -10.98 6.19
C SER A 43 -12.38 -11.99 5.06
N ARG A 44 -13.46 -12.26 4.32
CA ARG A 44 -13.45 -13.20 3.19
C ARG A 44 -13.02 -12.48 1.92
N ARG A 45 -12.07 -13.09 1.19
CA ARG A 45 -11.67 -12.60 -0.12
C ARG A 45 -12.76 -12.84 -1.16
N LEU A 46 -13.07 -11.83 -1.94
CA LEU A 46 -14.16 -11.81 -2.93
C LEU A 46 -13.69 -12.06 -4.36
N ARG A 47 -12.40 -11.84 -4.63
CA ARG A 47 -11.83 -11.90 -5.98
C ARG A 47 -10.50 -12.64 -5.98
N GLU A 48 -10.20 -13.36 -7.08
CA GLU A 48 -8.88 -13.96 -7.28
C GLU A 48 -7.82 -12.86 -7.49
N PRO A 49 -6.57 -13.07 -7.04
CA PRO A 49 -5.44 -12.29 -7.51
C PRO A 49 -5.24 -12.55 -9.01
N ALA A 50 -4.89 -11.50 -9.76
CA ALA A 50 -4.69 -11.61 -11.21
C ALA A 50 -3.43 -12.40 -11.60
N MET A 51 -2.56 -12.68 -10.62
CA MET A 51 -1.30 -13.39 -10.81
C MET A 51 -1.03 -14.26 -9.60
N ARG A 52 -0.48 -15.45 -9.79
CA ARG A 52 -0.03 -16.34 -8.71
C ARG A 52 1.43 -16.02 -8.37
N ILE A 53 1.90 -16.49 -7.21
CA ILE A 53 3.27 -16.24 -6.76
C ILE A 53 4.31 -16.86 -7.71
N ASP A 54 4.03 -18.04 -8.27
CA ASP A 54 4.91 -18.74 -9.21
C ASP A 54 4.93 -18.10 -10.62
N GLU A 55 4.05 -17.16 -10.89
CA GLU A 55 4.02 -16.34 -12.11
C GLU A 55 4.70 -14.98 -11.96
N LEU A 56 5.12 -14.63 -10.73
CA LEU A 56 5.80 -13.37 -10.48
C LEU A 56 7.18 -13.32 -11.17
N PRO A 57 7.56 -12.19 -11.74
CA PRO A 57 8.94 -11.97 -12.15
C PRO A 57 9.86 -11.97 -10.92
N PRO A 58 11.19 -12.04 -11.12
CA PRO A 58 12.14 -11.83 -10.03
C PRO A 58 11.87 -10.52 -9.29
N ILE A 59 11.74 -10.60 -7.96
CA ILE A 59 11.43 -9.45 -7.10
C ILE A 59 12.72 -9.00 -6.41
N ASP A 60 13.04 -7.71 -6.50
CA ASP A 60 14.23 -7.13 -5.87
C ASP A 60 13.96 -6.65 -4.45
N VAL A 61 12.73 -6.20 -4.18
CA VAL A 61 12.31 -5.75 -2.85
C VAL A 61 10.79 -5.84 -2.69
N ILE A 62 10.36 -6.19 -1.49
CA ILE A 62 8.97 -6.09 -1.08
C ILE A 62 8.80 -4.82 -0.24
N VAL A 63 7.77 -4.03 -0.54
CA VAL A 63 7.33 -2.91 0.29
C VAL A 63 6.04 -3.31 0.98
N LEU A 64 6.08 -3.45 2.30
CA LEU A 64 4.94 -3.87 3.10
C LEU A 64 4.51 -2.73 4.02
N SER A 65 3.30 -2.23 3.83
CA SER A 65 2.75 -1.12 4.61
C SER A 65 2.56 -1.47 6.09
N HIS A 66 2.04 -2.66 6.37
CA HIS A 66 1.82 -3.20 7.72
C HIS A 66 1.47 -4.70 7.70
N LEU A 67 1.37 -5.32 8.88
CA LEU A 67 1.23 -6.77 8.98
C LEU A 67 -0.21 -7.19 9.35
N HIS A 68 -1.20 -6.86 8.50
CA HIS A 68 -2.52 -7.50 8.48
C HIS A 68 -2.59 -8.61 7.43
N GLY A 69 -3.51 -9.55 7.59
CA GLY A 69 -3.62 -10.73 6.73
C GLY A 69 -4.13 -10.45 5.33
N ASP A 70 -4.64 -9.27 5.06
CA ASP A 70 -5.02 -8.77 3.73
C ASP A 70 -3.90 -7.97 3.03
N HIS A 71 -2.76 -7.75 3.72
CA HIS A 71 -1.53 -7.16 3.17
C HIS A 71 -0.36 -8.14 3.17
N TRP A 72 -0.34 -9.08 4.11
CA TRP A 72 0.64 -10.17 4.21
C TRP A 72 -0.06 -11.44 4.64
N ASP A 73 -0.39 -12.28 3.69
CA ASP A 73 -1.15 -13.49 3.99
C ASP A 73 -0.24 -14.73 4.16
N ARG A 74 -0.90 -15.87 4.53
CA ARG A 74 -0.20 -17.13 4.70
C ARG A 74 0.37 -17.69 3.40
N THR A 75 -0.25 -17.40 2.25
CA THR A 75 0.21 -17.85 0.94
C THR A 75 1.52 -17.13 0.59
N ALA A 76 1.56 -15.81 0.75
CA ALA A 76 2.79 -15.03 0.64
C ALA A 76 3.86 -15.51 1.61
N GLN A 77 3.50 -15.70 2.90
CA GLN A 77 4.42 -16.14 3.95
C GLN A 77 5.11 -17.48 3.63
N HIS A 78 4.45 -18.41 2.97
CA HIS A 78 4.97 -19.76 2.73
C HIS A 78 5.66 -19.92 1.36
N ASN A 79 5.27 -19.10 0.38
CA ASN A 79 5.69 -19.33 -1.01
C ASN A 79 6.61 -18.25 -1.59
N LEU A 80 6.72 -17.07 -0.95
CA LEU A 80 7.71 -16.09 -1.36
C LEU A 80 9.10 -16.54 -0.93
N ASP A 81 10.10 -16.20 -1.73
CA ASP A 81 11.50 -16.41 -1.37
C ASP A 81 11.85 -15.56 -0.13
N HIS A 82 12.33 -16.22 0.93
CA HIS A 82 12.65 -15.60 2.21
C HIS A 82 13.91 -14.72 2.15
N ASP A 83 14.69 -14.81 1.09
CA ASP A 83 15.88 -13.97 0.87
C ASP A 83 15.53 -12.62 0.21
N ILE A 84 14.30 -12.41 -0.24
CA ILE A 84 13.87 -11.12 -0.78
C ILE A 84 13.87 -10.07 0.34
N PRO A 85 14.55 -8.91 0.16
CA PRO A 85 14.49 -7.80 1.11
C PRO A 85 13.05 -7.30 1.30
N VAL A 86 12.66 -7.03 2.54
CA VAL A 86 11.33 -6.47 2.86
C VAL A 86 11.51 -5.14 3.59
N ALA A 87 11.13 -4.03 2.97
CA ALA A 87 11.05 -2.72 3.60
C ALA A 87 9.67 -2.55 4.24
N THR A 88 9.62 -2.34 5.56
CA THR A 88 8.35 -2.30 6.30
C THR A 88 8.50 -1.56 7.64
N THR A 89 7.44 -1.52 8.45
CA THR A 89 7.50 -0.95 9.80
C THR A 89 8.41 -1.76 10.74
N PRO A 90 9.04 -1.16 11.77
CA PRO A 90 9.87 -1.89 12.73
C PRO A 90 9.12 -3.03 13.43
N HIS A 91 7.81 -2.86 13.65
CA HIS A 91 6.95 -3.90 14.23
C HIS A 91 6.83 -5.12 13.29
N ALA A 92 6.50 -4.88 12.01
CA ALA A 92 6.36 -5.94 11.03
C ALA A 92 7.70 -6.64 10.76
N ALA A 93 8.78 -5.89 10.60
CA ALA A 93 10.13 -6.45 10.38
C ALA A 93 10.54 -7.42 11.49
N LYS A 94 10.34 -7.04 12.76
CA LYS A 94 10.64 -7.91 13.91
C LYS A 94 9.88 -9.25 13.87
N ILE A 95 8.66 -9.25 13.36
CA ILE A 95 7.84 -10.46 13.22
C ILE A 95 8.31 -11.28 12.01
N LEU A 96 8.55 -10.63 10.87
CA LEU A 96 8.99 -11.28 9.63
C LEU A 96 10.34 -11.99 9.80
N VAL A 97 11.29 -11.35 10.48
CA VAL A 97 12.58 -12.00 10.82
C VAL A 97 12.37 -13.30 11.58
N LYS A 98 11.46 -13.32 12.57
CA LYS A 98 11.12 -14.55 13.31
C LYS A 98 10.42 -15.62 12.45
N ARG A 99 9.84 -15.21 11.31
CA ARG A 99 9.18 -16.09 10.35
C ARG A 99 10.09 -16.50 9.19
N GLY A 100 11.39 -16.20 9.27
CA GLY A 100 12.39 -16.62 8.30
C GLY A 100 12.81 -15.57 7.27
N PHE A 101 12.14 -14.40 7.19
CA PHE A 101 12.53 -13.32 6.29
C PHE A 101 13.68 -12.51 6.90
N GLY A 102 14.90 -13.06 6.82
CA GLY A 102 16.07 -12.49 7.48
C GLY A 102 16.49 -11.09 7.00
N ARG A 103 16.02 -10.69 5.82
CA ARG A 103 16.30 -9.38 5.21
C ARG A 103 15.11 -8.41 5.34
N ALA A 104 14.28 -8.56 6.37
CA ALA A 104 13.24 -7.58 6.68
C ALA A 104 13.83 -6.37 7.42
N HIS A 105 13.69 -5.19 6.80
CA HIS A 105 14.21 -3.90 7.27
C HIS A 105 13.09 -3.05 7.85
N GLY A 106 13.14 -2.78 9.15
CA GLY A 106 12.19 -1.91 9.85
C GLY A 106 12.54 -0.45 9.68
N LEU A 107 11.70 0.30 8.98
CA LEU A 107 11.90 1.73 8.72
C LEU A 107 11.06 2.57 9.69
N TYR A 108 11.71 3.40 10.48
CA TYR A 108 11.03 4.47 11.21
C TYR A 108 10.56 5.56 10.25
N THR A 109 9.55 6.32 10.62
CA THR A 109 9.06 7.45 9.80
C THR A 109 10.23 8.34 9.39
N TRP A 110 10.32 8.63 8.09
CA TRP A 110 11.37 9.37 7.40
C TRP A 110 12.72 8.63 7.25
N SER A 111 12.84 7.39 7.71
CA SER A 111 14.01 6.56 7.41
C SER A 111 13.90 5.99 6.00
N THR A 112 15.05 5.73 5.39
CA THR A 112 15.18 5.26 4.01
C THR A 112 15.82 3.88 3.94
N HIS A 113 15.53 3.17 2.85
CA HIS A 113 16.23 1.98 2.39
C HIS A 113 16.49 2.11 0.89
N GLU A 114 17.70 1.78 0.46
CA GLU A 114 18.08 1.90 -0.95
C GLU A 114 18.27 0.53 -1.60
N VAL A 115 17.84 0.44 -2.86
CA VAL A 115 18.11 -0.69 -3.76
C VAL A 115 18.78 -0.14 -5.02
N VAL A 116 19.93 -0.69 -5.37
CA VAL A 116 20.65 -0.33 -6.59
C VAL A 116 20.82 -1.57 -7.44
N LYS A 117 20.46 -1.48 -8.72
CA LYS A 117 20.59 -2.59 -9.67
C LYS A 117 20.73 -2.05 -11.10
N SER A 118 21.75 -2.51 -11.80
CA SER A 118 21.98 -2.21 -13.22
C SER A 118 21.91 -0.71 -13.54
N GLY A 119 22.50 0.14 -12.71
CA GLY A 119 22.52 1.60 -12.90
C GLY A 119 21.22 2.33 -12.54
N THR A 120 20.23 1.60 -12.02
CA THR A 120 18.99 2.17 -11.47
C THR A 120 19.06 2.19 -9.95
N ARG A 121 18.66 3.28 -9.33
CA ARG A 121 18.50 3.44 -7.88
C ARG A 121 17.01 3.60 -7.55
N LEU A 122 16.58 2.90 -6.51
CA LEU A 122 15.31 3.09 -5.82
C LEU A 122 15.59 3.48 -4.37
N THR A 123 15.09 4.63 -3.95
CA THR A 123 15.06 5.04 -2.54
C THR A 123 13.63 4.84 -2.01
N ILE A 124 13.50 4.04 -0.96
CA ILE A 124 12.25 3.73 -0.28
C ILE A 124 12.23 4.53 1.03
N THR A 125 11.37 5.52 1.15
CA THR A 125 11.24 6.33 2.37
C THR A 125 9.95 5.97 3.11
N SER A 126 10.05 5.59 4.38
CA SER A 126 8.88 5.41 5.26
C SER A 126 8.24 6.75 5.59
N LEU A 127 6.94 6.86 5.38
CA LEU A 127 6.15 8.07 5.58
C LEU A 127 5.16 7.91 6.73
N PRO A 128 4.65 9.02 7.31
CA PRO A 128 3.60 8.97 8.30
C PRO A 128 2.39 8.15 7.80
N GLY A 129 1.83 7.34 8.70
CA GLY A 129 0.59 6.61 8.47
C GLY A 129 -0.12 6.37 9.80
N ARG A 130 -1.47 6.34 9.78
CA ARG A 130 -2.27 6.13 10.98
C ARG A 130 -3.48 5.28 10.67
N HIS A 131 -3.46 4.04 11.14
CA HIS A 131 -4.48 3.03 10.85
C HIS A 131 -5.75 3.16 11.72
N ALA A 132 -5.76 4.02 12.75
CA ALA A 132 -6.93 4.28 13.57
C ALA A 132 -6.84 5.63 14.30
N PRO A 133 -7.98 6.28 14.61
CA PRO A 133 -8.00 7.56 15.34
C PRO A 133 -7.69 7.40 16.82
N GLY A 134 -7.18 8.47 17.43
CA GLY A 134 -7.02 8.59 18.87
C GLY A 134 -6.24 7.43 19.53
N TRP A 135 -6.72 6.97 20.68
CA TRP A 135 -6.10 5.89 21.46
C TRP A 135 -6.24 4.50 20.80
N THR A 136 -7.24 4.30 19.94
CA THR A 136 -7.50 3.03 19.25
C THR A 136 -6.35 2.62 18.32
N ARG A 137 -5.48 3.57 17.93
CA ARG A 137 -4.25 3.28 17.16
C ARG A 137 -3.34 2.25 17.85
N ARG A 138 -3.42 2.10 19.18
CA ARG A 138 -2.62 1.12 19.93
C ARG A 138 -3.13 -0.31 19.79
N LEU A 139 -4.35 -0.48 19.30
CA LEU A 139 -4.98 -1.78 19.07
C LEU A 139 -4.63 -2.39 17.71
N LEU A 140 -4.16 -1.57 16.77
CA LEU A 140 -3.85 -2.02 15.41
C LEU A 140 -2.33 -2.00 15.17
N PRO A 141 -1.81 -2.83 14.26
CA PRO A 141 -0.41 -2.77 13.89
C PRO A 141 -0.05 -1.39 13.34
N PRO A 142 1.16 -0.87 13.64
CA PRO A 142 1.64 0.35 13.01
C PRO A 142 1.65 0.21 11.50
N VAL A 143 1.19 1.25 10.81
CA VAL A 143 1.21 1.36 9.35
C VAL A 143 2.19 2.44 8.93
N MET A 144 2.83 2.27 7.79
CA MET A 144 3.59 3.32 7.10
C MET A 144 3.00 3.60 5.73
N GLY A 145 2.95 4.88 5.35
CA GLY A 145 2.98 5.24 3.94
C GLY A 145 4.40 5.06 3.39
N THR A 146 4.56 5.09 2.08
CA THR A 146 5.88 4.93 1.45
C THR A 146 6.04 5.89 0.29
N MET A 147 7.20 6.55 0.20
CA MET A 147 7.65 7.22 -1.02
C MET A 147 8.65 6.31 -1.71
N LEU A 148 8.38 6.01 -2.97
CA LEU A 148 9.33 5.36 -3.89
C LEU A 148 9.91 6.42 -4.81
N GLU A 149 11.22 6.62 -4.74
CA GLU A 149 11.94 7.54 -5.60
C GLU A 149 12.88 6.75 -6.50
N PHE A 150 12.57 6.74 -7.79
CA PHE A 150 13.38 6.09 -8.82
C PHE A 150 14.22 7.10 -9.60
N GLY A 151 15.41 6.68 -9.99
CA GLY A 151 16.28 7.43 -10.83
C GLY A 151 17.54 6.63 -11.22
N PRO A 152 18.47 7.21 -11.98
CA PRO A 152 19.76 6.59 -12.21
C PRO A 152 20.54 6.49 -10.90
N GLU A 153 21.46 5.53 -10.82
CA GLU A 153 22.31 5.29 -9.64
C GLU A 153 23.03 6.58 -9.22
N THR A 154 23.52 7.31 -10.21
CA THR A 154 24.10 8.65 -10.02
C THR A 154 23.29 9.67 -10.82
N GLY A 155 22.54 10.52 -10.13
CA GLY A 155 21.72 11.53 -10.80
C GLY A 155 20.47 11.91 -10.01
N ALA A 156 19.61 12.71 -10.65
CA ALA A 156 18.38 13.20 -10.06
C ALA A 156 17.31 12.11 -10.03
N VAL A 157 16.36 12.26 -9.10
CA VAL A 157 15.14 11.45 -9.07
C VAL A 157 14.32 11.77 -10.32
N GLU A 158 13.87 10.73 -11.01
CA GLU A 158 13.06 10.83 -12.24
C GLU A 158 11.57 10.57 -11.99
N ARG A 159 11.27 9.79 -10.94
CA ARG A 159 9.90 9.39 -10.63
C ARG A 159 9.68 9.26 -9.13
N ARG A 160 8.57 9.84 -8.64
CA ARG A 160 8.11 9.71 -7.25
C ARG A 160 6.72 9.11 -7.19
N LEU A 161 6.59 7.96 -6.52
CA LEU A 161 5.32 7.33 -6.27
C LEU A 161 5.04 7.32 -4.76
N TYR A 162 3.90 7.86 -4.37
CA TYR A 162 3.39 7.78 -3.02
C TYR A 162 2.46 6.57 -2.87
N LEU A 163 2.73 5.66 -1.93
CA LEU A 163 1.85 4.58 -1.52
C LEU A 163 1.30 4.91 -0.14
N SER A 164 -0.03 5.00 -0.01
CA SER A 164 -0.63 5.44 1.26
C SER A 164 -0.53 4.40 2.38
N GLY A 165 -0.55 3.11 2.05
CA GLY A 165 -0.90 2.08 3.04
C GLY A 165 -2.31 2.32 3.61
N ASP A 166 -2.70 1.53 4.59
CA ASP A 166 -3.99 1.67 5.27
C ASP A 166 -3.97 2.82 6.28
N THR A 167 -3.92 4.04 5.79
CA THR A 167 -3.93 5.23 6.64
C THR A 167 -5.25 5.97 6.60
N LEU A 168 -5.54 6.72 7.65
CA LEU A 168 -6.52 7.80 7.66
C LEU A 168 -5.83 9.10 7.26
N VAL A 169 -6.61 10.06 6.76
CA VAL A 169 -6.12 11.43 6.57
C VAL A 169 -5.94 12.08 7.94
N VAL A 170 -4.71 12.44 8.25
CA VAL A 170 -4.30 13.03 9.53
C VAL A 170 -3.29 14.16 9.29
N ASP A 171 -3.16 15.06 10.26
CA ASP A 171 -2.30 16.24 10.14
C ASP A 171 -0.84 15.90 9.80
N ASP A 172 -0.34 14.75 10.29
CA ASP A 172 1.03 14.31 10.01
C ASP A 172 1.33 14.14 8.51
N LEU A 173 0.29 13.91 7.67
CA LEU A 173 0.44 13.81 6.22
C LEU A 173 0.80 15.14 5.56
N THR A 174 0.52 16.28 6.18
CA THR A 174 0.88 17.62 5.65
C THR A 174 2.37 17.82 5.47
N ALA A 175 3.19 17.06 6.22
CA ALA A 175 4.64 17.10 6.09
C ALA A 175 5.16 16.41 4.80
N ILE A 176 4.33 15.58 4.14
CA ILE A 176 4.74 14.85 2.94
C ILE A 176 4.99 15.80 1.76
N PRO A 177 4.02 16.64 1.32
CA PRO A 177 4.25 17.55 0.20
C PRO A 177 5.31 18.61 0.50
N GLN A 178 5.57 18.93 1.79
CA GLN A 178 6.66 19.83 2.16
C GLN A 178 8.05 19.23 1.90
N ARG A 179 8.18 17.90 2.00
CA ARG A 179 9.43 17.16 1.76
C ARG A 179 9.54 16.64 0.34
N PHE A 180 8.42 16.32 -0.28
CA PHE A 180 8.28 15.76 -1.61
C PHE A 180 7.27 16.59 -2.41
N PRO A 181 7.64 17.78 -2.88
CA PRO A 181 6.71 18.68 -3.60
C PRO A 181 6.29 18.15 -4.97
N ASP A 182 7.08 17.26 -5.57
CA ASP A 182 6.90 16.77 -6.93
C ASP A 182 6.51 15.29 -6.95
N ILE A 183 5.40 14.92 -6.31
CA ILE A 183 4.87 13.55 -6.35
C ILE A 183 4.19 13.33 -7.71
N ASP A 184 4.66 12.36 -8.49
CA ASP A 184 4.10 12.07 -9.82
C ASP A 184 2.79 11.31 -9.76
N THR A 185 2.67 10.35 -8.84
CA THR A 185 1.51 9.46 -8.76
C THR A 185 1.29 8.98 -7.32
N GLY A 186 0.06 9.02 -6.86
CA GLY A 186 -0.36 8.39 -5.60
C GLY A 186 -1.02 7.04 -5.85
N VAL A 187 -0.65 6.01 -5.09
CA VAL A 187 -1.37 4.74 -4.98
C VAL A 187 -2.12 4.78 -3.66
N LEU A 188 -3.44 4.97 -3.72
CA LEU A 188 -4.26 5.18 -2.53
C LEU A 188 -5.05 3.94 -2.16
N HIS A 189 -4.89 3.50 -0.90
CA HIS A 189 -5.66 2.43 -0.30
C HIS A 189 -7.01 2.99 0.15
N LEU A 190 -8.04 2.58 -0.56
CA LEU A 190 -9.43 3.01 -0.36
C LEU A 190 -10.26 1.84 0.20
N GLY A 191 -11.57 1.94 0.15
CA GLY A 191 -12.44 0.86 0.60
C GLY A 191 -13.09 1.12 1.95
N GLY A 192 -12.57 2.08 2.74
CA GLY A 192 -13.19 2.49 4.00
C GLY A 192 -13.37 1.30 4.95
N THR A 193 -12.33 0.48 5.13
CA THR A 193 -12.36 -0.70 6.00
C THR A 193 -12.99 -0.36 7.33
N ARG A 194 -14.10 -1.04 7.66
CA ARG A 194 -14.84 -0.78 8.88
C ARG A 194 -14.85 -2.01 9.79
N LEU A 195 -14.22 -1.87 10.93
CA LEU A 195 -14.29 -2.88 11.99
C LEU A 195 -15.70 -2.85 12.62
N PRO A 196 -16.31 -4.02 12.90
CA PRO A 196 -17.66 -4.07 13.46
C PRO A 196 -17.73 -3.46 14.85
N ALA A 197 -18.93 -3.01 15.21
CA ALA A 197 -19.23 -2.61 16.58
C ALA A 197 -19.12 -3.82 17.53
N GLY A 198 -18.65 -3.56 18.73
CA GLY A 198 -18.48 -4.56 19.79
C GLY A 198 -18.33 -3.91 21.17
N PRO A 199 -18.17 -4.69 22.24
CA PRO A 199 -18.07 -4.11 23.59
C PRO A 199 -16.98 -3.06 23.77
N ALA A 200 -15.85 -3.21 23.05
CA ALA A 200 -14.74 -2.27 23.09
C ALA A 200 -14.90 -1.11 22.07
N LEU A 201 -15.74 -1.25 21.06
CA LEU A 201 -15.93 -0.29 19.97
C LEU A 201 -17.44 -0.19 19.64
N PRO A 202 -18.25 0.48 20.48
CA PRO A 202 -19.71 0.45 20.36
C PRO A 202 -20.28 0.97 19.04
N PHE A 203 -19.52 1.83 18.33
CA PHE A 203 -19.95 2.41 17.03
C PHE A 203 -19.21 1.83 15.83
N GLY A 204 -18.35 0.82 16.03
CA GLY A 204 -17.39 0.36 15.03
C GLY A 204 -16.25 1.36 14.83
N LEU A 205 -15.31 1.04 13.93
CA LEU A 205 -14.15 1.88 13.67
C LEU A 205 -13.77 1.82 12.19
N THR A 206 -13.71 2.98 11.54
CA THR A 206 -13.14 3.09 10.20
C THR A 206 -11.63 3.22 10.32
N VAL A 207 -10.89 2.37 9.63
CA VAL A 207 -9.43 2.22 9.78
C VAL A 207 -8.65 2.45 8.49
N THR A 208 -9.32 2.63 7.36
CA THR A 208 -8.73 2.97 6.06
C THR A 208 -9.54 4.10 5.43
N MET A 209 -8.96 4.86 4.52
CA MET A 209 -9.68 5.91 3.79
C MET A 209 -10.89 5.36 3.06
N ASP A 210 -12.03 6.04 3.18
CA ASP A 210 -13.19 5.92 2.30
C ASP A 210 -13.04 6.86 1.08
N GLY A 211 -13.99 6.84 0.17
CA GLY A 211 -13.94 7.66 -1.04
C GLY A 211 -13.77 9.16 -0.76
N ARG A 212 -14.43 9.69 0.29
CA ARG A 212 -14.32 11.11 0.67
C ARG A 212 -12.89 11.43 1.19
N ARG A 213 -12.39 10.63 2.11
CA ARG A 213 -11.04 10.82 2.66
C ARG A 213 -9.96 10.58 1.62
N GLY A 214 -10.19 9.67 0.67
CA GLY A 214 -9.30 9.51 -0.48
C GLY A 214 -9.20 10.80 -1.30
N ALA A 215 -10.33 11.47 -1.56
CA ALA A 215 -10.32 12.76 -2.26
C ALA A 215 -9.68 13.88 -1.40
N ASP A 216 -9.87 13.87 -0.07
CA ASP A 216 -9.14 14.78 0.84
C ASP A 216 -7.62 14.57 0.73
N ALA A 217 -7.16 13.32 0.63
CA ALA A 217 -5.74 13.00 0.45
C ALA A 217 -5.20 13.47 -0.90
N VAL A 218 -5.97 13.36 -1.99
CA VAL A 218 -5.59 13.86 -3.33
C VAL A 218 -5.34 15.37 -3.28
N GLU A 219 -6.22 16.14 -2.63
CA GLU A 219 -6.05 17.59 -2.47
C GLU A 219 -4.88 17.93 -1.52
N LEU A 220 -4.82 17.27 -0.36
CA LEU A 220 -3.80 17.55 0.66
C LEU A 220 -2.38 17.34 0.14
N LEU A 221 -2.19 16.30 -0.68
CA LEU A 221 -0.88 15.91 -1.22
C LEU A 221 -0.64 16.45 -2.63
N ASP A 222 -1.61 17.19 -3.18
CA ASP A 222 -1.65 17.70 -4.56
C ASP A 222 -1.25 16.63 -5.59
N LEU A 223 -1.85 15.45 -5.49
CA LEU A 223 -1.53 14.33 -6.37
C LEU A 223 -2.05 14.59 -7.78
N PRO A 224 -1.18 14.73 -8.80
CA PRO A 224 -1.62 14.97 -10.18
C PRO A 224 -2.27 13.71 -10.80
N ARG A 225 -1.88 12.52 -10.34
CA ARG A 225 -2.43 11.22 -10.76
C ARG A 225 -2.63 10.32 -9.55
N VAL A 226 -3.69 9.54 -9.56
CA VAL A 226 -4.01 8.61 -8.47
C VAL A 226 -4.50 7.26 -8.99
N LEU A 227 -3.90 6.19 -8.47
CA LEU A 227 -4.26 4.81 -8.70
C LEU A 227 -5.00 4.29 -7.47
N PRO A 228 -6.31 4.04 -7.56
CA PRO A 228 -7.06 3.44 -6.47
C PRO A 228 -6.74 1.95 -6.33
N VAL A 229 -6.49 1.51 -5.09
CA VAL A 229 -6.29 0.11 -4.72
C VAL A 229 -7.06 -0.19 -3.43
N HIS A 230 -7.16 -1.46 -3.02
CA HIS A 230 -7.72 -1.87 -1.72
C HIS A 230 -9.18 -1.45 -1.52
N TYR A 231 -10.10 -1.76 -2.46
CA TYR A 231 -11.49 -1.27 -2.40
C TYR A 231 -12.60 -2.32 -2.67
N ASP A 232 -12.29 -3.50 -3.24
CA ASP A 232 -13.31 -4.48 -3.64
C ASP A 232 -12.93 -5.95 -3.45
N ASP A 233 -11.78 -6.24 -2.82
CA ASP A 233 -11.27 -7.60 -2.64
C ASP A 233 -11.81 -8.31 -1.40
N TYR A 234 -12.30 -7.59 -0.40
CA TYR A 234 -12.68 -8.16 0.88
C TYR A 234 -14.06 -7.69 1.36
N THR A 235 -14.73 -8.57 2.13
CA THR A 235 -16.08 -8.28 2.67
C THR A 235 -16.10 -7.15 3.70
N VAL A 236 -14.95 -6.74 4.23
CA VAL A 236 -14.82 -5.67 5.23
C VAL A 236 -14.85 -4.27 4.63
N PHE A 237 -14.74 -4.14 3.31
CA PHE A 237 -14.75 -2.85 2.63
C PHE A 237 -16.17 -2.27 2.58
N ALA A 238 -16.31 -1.04 3.05
CA ALA A 238 -17.60 -0.36 3.19
C ALA A 238 -17.78 0.80 2.20
N SER A 239 -16.73 1.19 1.47
CA SER A 239 -16.75 2.28 0.47
C SER A 239 -16.28 1.75 -0.88
N PRO A 240 -17.20 1.55 -1.84
CA PRO A 240 -16.84 1.12 -3.19
C PRO A 240 -16.10 2.23 -3.94
N LEU A 241 -15.36 1.86 -4.98
CA LEU A 241 -14.60 2.82 -5.81
C LEU A 241 -15.47 3.95 -6.37
N SER A 242 -16.76 3.69 -6.62
CA SER A 242 -17.71 4.70 -7.10
C SER A 242 -17.89 5.85 -6.10
N ASP A 243 -17.67 5.65 -4.81
CA ASP A 243 -17.73 6.74 -3.82
C ASP A 243 -16.57 7.71 -4.02
N PHE A 244 -15.37 7.18 -4.27
CA PHE A 244 -14.19 7.98 -4.58
C PHE A 244 -14.34 8.74 -5.90
N ALA A 245 -14.81 8.06 -6.96
CA ALA A 245 -15.03 8.68 -8.26
C ALA A 245 -16.02 9.85 -8.17
N ARG A 246 -17.15 9.67 -7.42
CA ARG A 246 -18.13 10.76 -7.19
C ARG A 246 -17.53 11.94 -6.41
N GLU A 247 -16.69 11.67 -5.40
CA GLU A 247 -16.05 12.75 -4.65
C GLU A 247 -15.05 13.53 -5.50
N LEU A 248 -14.29 12.86 -6.34
CA LEU A 248 -13.38 13.53 -7.29
C LEU A 248 -14.16 14.37 -8.31
N ASP A 249 -15.27 13.84 -8.83
CA ASP A 249 -16.13 14.56 -9.76
C ASP A 249 -16.70 15.84 -9.12
N ARG A 250 -17.23 15.73 -7.91
CA ARG A 250 -17.76 16.87 -7.14
C ARG A 250 -16.72 17.98 -6.90
N ARG A 251 -15.42 17.62 -6.86
CA ARG A 251 -14.30 18.55 -6.65
C ARG A 251 -13.63 19.00 -7.96
N GLY A 252 -14.07 18.52 -9.12
CA GLY A 252 -13.45 18.81 -10.41
C GLY A 252 -12.09 18.10 -10.62
N LEU A 253 -11.87 16.99 -9.92
CA LEU A 253 -10.60 16.24 -9.92
C LEU A 253 -10.69 14.91 -10.67
N SER A 254 -11.78 14.61 -11.38
CA SER A 254 -12.01 13.32 -12.07
C SER A 254 -10.85 12.92 -12.98
N GLY A 255 -10.23 13.88 -13.65
CA GLY A 255 -9.08 13.63 -14.55
C GLY A 255 -7.79 13.15 -13.84
N ARG A 256 -7.74 13.21 -12.52
CA ARG A 256 -6.59 12.71 -11.75
C ARG A 256 -6.65 11.20 -11.49
N MET A 257 -7.83 10.58 -11.56
CA MET A 257 -8.00 9.13 -11.29
C MET A 257 -7.66 8.31 -12.54
N ILE A 258 -6.77 7.35 -12.36
CA ILE A 258 -6.45 6.34 -13.35
C ILE A 258 -6.91 4.99 -12.80
N HIS A 259 -7.99 4.45 -13.37
CA HIS A 259 -8.44 3.10 -13.03
C HIS A 259 -7.60 2.07 -13.77
N VAL A 260 -7.09 1.08 -13.06
CA VAL A 260 -6.30 -0.02 -13.62
C VAL A 260 -7.02 -1.33 -13.32
N ASP A 261 -7.40 -2.04 -14.36
CA ASP A 261 -8.00 -3.37 -14.20
C ASP A 261 -6.97 -4.37 -13.67
N ARG A 262 -7.44 -5.36 -12.91
CA ARG A 262 -6.57 -6.44 -12.42
C ARG A 262 -5.91 -7.18 -13.55
N GLY A 263 -4.61 -7.45 -13.41
CA GLY A 263 -3.78 -8.08 -14.42
C GLY A 263 -3.29 -7.14 -15.51
N THR A 264 -3.77 -5.89 -15.53
CA THR A 264 -3.33 -4.89 -16.50
C THR A 264 -2.07 -4.19 -16.02
N THR A 265 -1.15 -3.98 -16.94
CA THR A 265 0.06 -3.16 -16.76
C THR A 265 -0.12 -1.84 -17.49
N ILE A 266 0.16 -0.76 -16.81
CA ILE A 266 0.18 0.59 -17.40
C ILE A 266 1.56 1.22 -17.23
N THR A 267 1.87 2.18 -18.09
CA THR A 267 3.03 3.10 -17.94
C THR A 267 2.60 4.36 -17.19
N LEU A 268 3.44 4.79 -16.24
CA LEU A 268 3.20 5.95 -15.39
C LEU A 268 3.93 7.19 -15.89
#